data_ece9a47661482e3781372cd9415dedac
#
_entry.id   ece9a47661482e3781372cd9415dedac
#
_cell.length_a   1.000
_cell.length_b   1.000
_cell.length_c   1.000
_cell.angle_alpha   90.00
_cell.angle_beta   90.00
_cell.angle_gamma   90.00
#
_symmetry.space_group_name_H-M   'P 1'
#
loop_
_entity.id
_entity.type
_entity.pdbx_description
1 polymer ?
#
loop_
_entity_poly.entity_id
_entity_poly.type
_entity_poly.pdbx_seq_one_letter_code
_entity_poly.pdbx_strand_id
1 'polypeptide(L)'
;MGPAYQRTTVRADLSALPADLAAALRDHAESRQLTITDDLPAWITRSINPPSSSLTGKLFGRRANPADPDSEHQTLVALHPTHLLVVVSGANRGISALSVPLAVATVETPESADGFAVTGFAGQDGRPGSYHLGVGEPHGAECLEAVRAAIMAAKNP
;
A
#
# COMPACT_ATOMS: atom_id res chain seq x y z
N MET A 1 4.72 -13.58 17.82
CA MET A 1 4.36 -12.18 18.06
C MET A 1 3.39 -11.70 16.99
N GLY A 2 2.34 -11.00 17.38
CA GLY A 2 1.42 -10.42 16.42
C GLY A 2 2.03 -9.27 15.63
N PRO A 3 1.32 -8.77 14.59
CA PRO A 3 1.79 -7.64 13.81
C PRO A 3 1.92 -6.38 14.67
N ALA A 4 2.90 -5.54 14.35
CA ALA A 4 3.13 -4.29 15.06
C ALA A 4 2.01 -3.27 14.82
N TYR A 5 1.29 -3.39 13.69
CA TYR A 5 0.27 -2.43 13.29
C TYR A 5 -1.13 -2.97 13.47
N GLN A 6 -2.05 -2.05 13.75
CA GLN A 6 -3.48 -2.32 13.66
C GLN A 6 -3.94 -1.78 12.30
N ARG A 7 -4.41 -2.66 11.43
CA ARG A 7 -4.77 -2.30 10.06
C ARG A 7 -6.23 -2.56 9.74
N THR A 8 -6.81 -1.62 9.01
CA THR A 8 -8.17 -1.72 8.48
C THR A 8 -8.12 -1.41 7.00
N THR A 9 -8.61 -2.33 6.17
CA THR A 9 -8.65 -2.16 4.72
C THR A 9 -10.11 -2.11 4.27
N VAL A 10 -10.46 -1.07 3.51
CA VAL A 10 -11.80 -0.91 2.94
C VAL A 10 -11.66 -0.62 1.45
N ARG A 11 -12.71 -0.94 0.70
CA ARG A 11 -12.78 -0.54 -0.70
C ARG A 11 -12.81 0.97 -0.78
N ALA A 12 -12.13 1.53 -1.78
CA ALA A 12 -12.07 2.96 -2.02
C ALA A 12 -12.81 3.32 -3.29
N ASP A 13 -13.48 4.46 -3.25
CA ASP A 13 -14.07 5.08 -4.42
C ASP A 13 -13.12 6.19 -4.87
N LEU A 14 -12.55 6.06 -6.06
CA LEU A 14 -11.57 7.02 -6.56
C LEU A 14 -12.18 8.42 -6.80
N SER A 15 -13.50 8.51 -6.95
CA SER A 15 -14.18 9.79 -7.07
C SER A 15 -14.36 10.50 -5.72
N ALA A 16 -14.16 9.80 -4.61
CA ALA A 16 -14.41 10.29 -3.25
C ALA A 16 -13.18 10.19 -2.34
N LEU A 17 -11.98 10.17 -2.89
CA LEU A 17 -10.74 10.10 -2.11
C LEU A 17 -10.49 11.41 -1.34
N PRO A 18 -9.76 11.34 -0.21
CA PRO A 18 -9.17 12.53 0.37
C PRO A 18 -8.37 13.30 -0.68
N ALA A 19 -8.44 14.63 -0.63
CA ALA A 19 -7.90 15.48 -1.69
C ALA A 19 -6.40 15.26 -1.95
N ASP A 20 -5.62 15.04 -0.90
CA ASP A 20 -4.18 14.82 -1.01
C ASP A 20 -3.84 13.48 -1.68
N LEU A 21 -4.58 12.42 -1.36
CA LEU A 21 -4.42 11.11 -2.00
C LEU A 21 -4.85 11.18 -3.46
N ALA A 22 -5.95 11.84 -3.75
CA ALA A 22 -6.43 12.00 -5.12
C ALA A 22 -5.43 12.75 -5.98
N ALA A 23 -4.88 13.85 -5.47
CA ALA A 23 -3.89 14.64 -6.21
C ALA A 23 -2.61 13.84 -6.47
N ALA A 24 -2.10 13.14 -5.45
CA ALA A 24 -0.90 12.33 -5.60
C ALA A 24 -1.07 11.20 -6.61
N LEU A 25 -2.22 10.52 -6.57
CA LEU A 25 -2.54 9.45 -7.52
C LEU A 25 -2.60 9.98 -8.95
N ARG A 26 -3.31 11.09 -9.17
CA ARG A 26 -3.47 11.66 -10.51
C ARG A 26 -2.17 12.21 -11.06
N ASP A 27 -1.37 12.91 -10.23
CA ASP A 27 -0.08 13.44 -10.64
C ASP A 27 0.89 12.32 -11.03
N HIS A 28 0.93 11.25 -10.24
CA HIS A 28 1.78 10.10 -10.55
C HIS A 28 1.34 9.41 -11.83
N ALA A 29 0.04 9.17 -11.98
CA ALA A 29 -0.52 8.52 -13.18
C ALA A 29 -0.21 9.36 -14.42
N GLU A 30 -0.38 10.68 -14.35
CA GLU A 30 -0.06 11.57 -15.45
C GLU A 30 1.42 11.49 -15.83
N SER A 31 2.31 11.46 -14.84
CA SER A 31 3.75 11.32 -15.08
C SER A 31 4.11 10.00 -15.76
N ARG A 32 3.28 8.98 -15.66
CA ARG A 32 3.46 7.66 -16.28
C ARG A 32 2.57 7.48 -17.51
N GLN A 33 1.87 8.53 -17.92
CA GLN A 33 0.94 8.48 -19.05
C GLN A 33 -0.17 7.45 -18.87
N LEU A 34 -0.66 7.30 -17.63
CA LEU A 34 -1.74 6.40 -17.29
C LEU A 34 -3.03 7.19 -17.09
N THR A 35 -4.14 6.66 -17.62
CA THR A 35 -5.45 7.26 -17.43
C THR A 35 -6.14 6.63 -16.23
N ILE A 36 -6.53 7.47 -15.26
CA ILE A 36 -7.26 7.03 -14.09
C ILE A 36 -8.74 7.33 -14.29
N THR A 37 -9.55 6.29 -14.20
CA THR A 37 -11.02 6.40 -14.23
C THR A 37 -11.57 6.09 -12.84
N ASP A 38 -12.76 6.59 -12.55
CA ASP A 38 -13.35 6.45 -11.21
C ASP A 38 -13.81 5.02 -10.90
N ASP A 39 -13.91 4.17 -11.90
CA ASP A 39 -14.36 2.78 -11.76
C ASP A 39 -13.23 1.76 -11.51
N LEU A 40 -11.98 2.21 -11.44
CA LEU A 40 -10.87 1.31 -11.15
C LEU A 40 -10.99 0.71 -9.75
N PRO A 41 -10.72 -0.60 -9.60
CA PRO A 41 -10.69 -1.21 -8.27
C PRO A 41 -9.64 -0.55 -7.39
N ALA A 42 -10.02 -0.21 -6.17
CA ALA A 42 -9.12 0.47 -5.25
C ALA A 42 -9.46 0.13 -3.80
N TRP A 43 -8.45 0.20 -2.94
CA TRP A 43 -8.57 -0.05 -1.50
C TRP A 43 -7.72 0.96 -0.75
N ILE A 44 -8.19 1.35 0.44
CA ILE A 44 -7.41 2.14 1.38
C ILE A 44 -7.20 1.33 2.63
N THR A 45 -5.95 1.25 3.08
CA THR A 45 -5.58 0.66 4.35
C THR A 45 -5.13 1.76 5.30
N ARG A 46 -5.77 1.81 6.45
CA ARG A 46 -5.35 2.66 7.55
C ARG A 46 -4.52 1.80 8.48
N SER A 47 -3.28 2.22 8.72
CA SER A 47 -2.35 1.51 9.59
C SER A 47 -2.05 2.36 10.81
N ILE A 48 -2.36 1.83 11.98
CA ILE A 48 -2.10 2.49 13.25
C ILE A 48 -0.91 1.80 13.91
N ASN A 49 0.10 2.60 14.27
CA ASN A 49 1.25 2.17 15.03
C ASN A 49 0.92 2.36 16.52
N PRO A 50 0.45 1.31 17.21
CA PRO A 50 -0.06 1.46 18.57
C PRO A 50 1.06 1.75 19.56
N PRO A 51 0.72 2.21 20.79
CA PRO A 51 1.72 2.35 21.84
C PRO A 51 2.44 1.03 22.09
N SER A 52 3.72 1.12 22.48
CA SER A 52 4.51 -0.07 22.80
C SER A 52 3.83 -0.90 23.88
N SER A 53 3.87 -2.23 23.73
CA SER A 53 3.36 -3.16 24.75
C SER A 53 4.33 -3.33 25.93
N SER A 54 5.59 -2.89 25.78
CA SER A 54 6.56 -2.96 26.87
C SER A 54 6.30 -1.84 27.88
N LEU A 55 6.52 -2.13 29.17
CA LEU A 55 6.36 -1.13 30.23
C LEU A 55 7.29 0.07 30.02
N THR A 56 8.54 -0.19 29.66
CA THR A 56 9.53 0.85 29.38
C THR A 56 9.12 1.71 28.18
N GLY A 57 8.63 1.08 27.10
CA GLY A 57 8.16 1.79 25.94
C GLY A 57 6.96 2.68 26.24
N LYS A 58 6.00 2.18 27.05
CA LYS A 58 4.82 2.97 27.47
C LYS A 58 5.22 4.19 28.29
N LEU A 59 6.17 4.04 29.21
CA LEU A 59 6.64 5.13 30.04
C LEU A 59 7.29 6.27 29.25
N PHE A 60 7.95 5.94 28.15
CA PHE A 60 8.64 6.91 27.29
C PHE A 60 7.84 7.30 26.05
N GLY A 61 6.57 6.94 25.99
CA GLY A 61 5.70 7.29 24.87
C GLY A 61 6.08 6.64 23.54
N ARG A 62 6.80 5.51 23.58
CA ARG A 62 7.24 4.82 22.38
C ARG A 62 6.08 4.07 21.72
N ARG A 63 6.13 3.95 20.40
CA ARG A 63 5.20 3.16 19.61
C ARG A 63 5.72 1.74 19.41
N ALA A 64 4.82 0.81 19.00
CA ALA A 64 5.19 -0.59 18.76
C ALA A 64 6.28 -0.70 17.70
N ASN A 65 6.26 0.17 16.68
CA ASN A 65 7.36 0.30 15.72
C ASN A 65 8.00 1.67 15.90
N PRO A 66 9.09 1.79 16.71
CA PRO A 66 9.72 3.09 16.95
C PRO A 66 10.45 3.66 15.73
N ALA A 67 10.71 2.86 14.70
CA ALA A 67 11.32 3.33 13.45
C ALA A 67 10.35 4.08 12.55
N ASP A 68 9.04 3.92 12.76
CA ASP A 68 8.02 4.62 11.97
C ASP A 68 7.85 6.05 12.51
N PRO A 69 8.00 7.08 11.66
CA PRO A 69 7.83 8.47 12.10
C PRO A 69 6.38 8.83 12.43
N ASP A 70 5.40 8.01 12.02
CA ASP A 70 3.98 8.31 12.18
C ASP A 70 3.30 7.36 13.14
N SER A 71 2.35 7.90 13.92
CA SER A 71 1.44 7.08 14.72
C SER A 71 0.39 6.40 13.84
N GLU A 72 0.14 6.95 12.65
CA GLU A 72 -0.86 6.46 11.70
C GLU A 72 -0.45 6.85 10.28
N HIS A 73 -0.70 5.96 9.33
CA HIS A 73 -0.55 6.28 7.92
C HIS A 73 -1.63 5.59 7.10
N GLN A 74 -1.83 6.05 5.88
CA GLN A 74 -2.78 5.49 4.94
C GLN A 74 -2.05 5.00 3.69
N THR A 75 -2.51 3.89 3.14
CA THR A 75 -2.00 3.33 1.89
C THR A 75 -3.18 3.11 0.93
N LEU A 76 -3.13 3.78 -0.21
CA LEU A 76 -4.08 3.57 -1.29
C LEU A 76 -3.48 2.59 -2.29
N VAL A 77 -4.25 1.58 -2.67
CA VAL A 77 -3.89 0.64 -3.73
C VAL A 77 -4.94 0.77 -4.82
N ALA A 78 -4.53 1.02 -6.05
CA ALA A 78 -5.43 1.12 -7.20
C ALA A 78 -4.93 0.22 -8.33
N LEU A 79 -5.85 -0.50 -8.97
CA LEU A 79 -5.54 -1.39 -10.08
C LEU A 79 -5.94 -0.74 -11.40
N HIS A 80 -4.94 -0.24 -12.10
CA HIS A 80 -5.07 0.16 -13.49
C HIS A 80 -4.96 -1.09 -14.38
N PRO A 81 -5.55 -1.11 -15.59
CA PRO A 81 -5.44 -2.29 -16.47
C PRO A 81 -4.03 -2.80 -16.73
N THR A 82 -3.01 -1.92 -16.67
CA THR A 82 -1.62 -2.31 -16.94
C THR A 82 -0.68 -2.11 -15.77
N HIS A 83 -1.09 -1.42 -14.70
CA HIS A 83 -0.23 -1.06 -13.59
C HIS A 83 -0.92 -1.19 -12.24
N LEU A 84 -0.13 -1.57 -11.24
CA LEU A 84 -0.51 -1.40 -9.84
C LEU A 84 0.00 -0.03 -9.39
N LEU A 85 -0.88 0.77 -8.79
CA LEU A 85 -0.54 2.09 -8.26
C LEU A 85 -0.69 2.08 -6.75
N VAL A 86 0.27 2.67 -6.06
CA VAL A 86 0.28 2.76 -4.60
C VAL A 86 0.58 4.18 -4.18
N VAL A 87 -0.23 4.73 -3.27
CA VAL A 87 0.00 6.04 -2.66
C VAL A 87 0.05 5.85 -1.15
N VAL A 88 1.10 6.34 -0.53
CA VAL A 88 1.27 6.28 0.93
C VAL A 88 1.31 7.68 1.49
N SER A 89 0.55 7.92 2.56
CA SER A 89 0.45 9.24 3.18
C SER A 89 0.52 9.13 4.71
N GLY A 90 1.30 10.02 5.34
CA GLY A 90 1.40 10.15 6.79
C GLY A 90 1.88 11.53 7.17
N ALA A 91 1.58 11.96 8.39
CA ALA A 91 1.85 13.33 8.84
C ALA A 91 3.33 13.71 8.77
N ASN A 92 4.22 12.78 9.11
CA ASN A 92 5.67 13.05 9.14
C ASN A 92 6.39 12.52 7.89
N ARG A 93 5.92 11.42 7.32
CA ARG A 93 6.54 10.84 6.11
C ARG A 93 6.13 11.58 4.83
N GLY A 94 5.10 12.43 4.92
CA GLY A 94 4.54 13.09 3.75
C GLY A 94 3.74 12.15 2.88
N ILE A 95 3.67 12.45 1.60
CA ILE A 95 2.92 11.66 0.63
C ILE A 95 3.85 11.24 -0.51
N SER A 96 3.76 9.97 -0.92
CA SER A 96 4.52 9.46 -2.05
C SER A 96 3.68 8.47 -2.84
N ALA A 97 3.94 8.42 -4.14
CA ALA A 97 3.24 7.52 -5.05
C ALA A 97 4.25 6.70 -5.84
N LEU A 98 3.91 5.45 -6.09
CA LEU A 98 4.74 4.55 -6.89
C LEU A 98 3.85 3.63 -7.71
N SER A 99 4.42 3.06 -8.75
CA SER A 99 3.68 2.14 -9.63
C SER A 99 4.59 1.06 -10.16
N VAL A 100 3.99 -0.06 -10.55
CA VAL A 100 4.69 -1.17 -11.17
C VAL A 100 3.84 -1.73 -12.30
N PRO A 101 4.44 -2.02 -13.48
CA PRO A 101 3.71 -2.72 -14.54
C PRO A 101 3.34 -4.11 -14.06
N LEU A 102 2.08 -4.50 -14.24
CA LEU A 102 1.59 -5.80 -13.81
C LEU A 102 2.33 -6.96 -14.49
N ALA A 103 2.77 -6.76 -15.74
CA ALA A 103 3.45 -7.80 -16.50
C ALA A 103 4.81 -8.22 -15.92
N VAL A 104 5.44 -7.35 -15.13
CA VAL A 104 6.75 -7.63 -14.52
C VAL A 104 6.68 -7.77 -13.00
N ALA A 105 5.50 -7.63 -12.42
CA ALA A 105 5.32 -7.70 -10.97
C ALA A 105 5.24 -9.16 -10.48
N THR A 106 5.68 -9.38 -9.25
CA THR A 106 5.46 -10.64 -8.54
C THR A 106 4.91 -10.36 -7.16
N VAL A 107 4.10 -11.28 -6.63
CA VAL A 107 3.51 -11.16 -5.29
C VAL A 107 4.05 -12.27 -4.41
N GLU A 108 4.47 -11.90 -3.20
CA GLU A 108 4.89 -12.84 -2.16
C GLU A 108 4.09 -12.59 -0.90
N THR A 109 3.65 -13.68 -0.24
CA THR A 109 2.90 -13.60 1.01
C THR A 109 3.68 -14.35 2.09
N PRO A 110 4.52 -13.65 2.87
CA PRO A 110 5.22 -14.28 4.00
C PRO A 110 4.23 -14.83 5.03
N GLU A 111 4.53 -15.98 5.60
CA GLU A 111 3.61 -16.67 6.52
C GLU A 111 3.22 -15.86 7.74
N SER A 112 4.13 -15.02 8.25
CA SER A 112 3.91 -14.26 9.47
C SER A 112 3.48 -12.82 9.23
N ALA A 113 3.23 -12.43 7.96
CA ALA A 113 2.98 -11.04 7.62
C ALA A 113 1.51 -10.68 7.63
N ASP A 114 1.26 -9.43 7.96
CA ASP A 114 -0.05 -8.79 7.94
C ASP A 114 -0.29 -8.10 6.59
N GLY A 115 0.17 -8.71 5.51
CA GLY A 115 0.06 -8.17 4.17
C GLY A 115 0.82 -9.00 3.17
N PHE A 116 1.24 -8.36 2.09
CA PHE A 116 1.97 -9.03 1.02
C PHE A 116 3.02 -8.08 0.42
N ALA A 117 4.03 -8.67 -0.20
CA ALA A 117 5.07 -7.90 -0.89
C ALA A 117 4.87 -7.97 -2.39
N VAL A 118 5.06 -6.85 -3.07
CA VAL A 118 5.06 -6.79 -4.54
C VAL A 118 6.46 -6.39 -4.98
N THR A 119 7.05 -7.18 -5.86
CA THR A 119 8.37 -6.94 -6.44
C THR A 119 8.21 -6.53 -7.90
N GLY A 120 9.08 -5.66 -8.38
CA GLY A 120 9.08 -5.16 -9.75
C GLY A 120 9.10 -3.64 -9.83
N PHE A 121 9.04 -2.96 -8.69
CA PHE A 121 9.17 -1.50 -8.66
C PHE A 121 10.60 -1.09 -9.04
N ALA A 122 10.73 0.07 -9.69
CA ALA A 122 12.05 0.59 -10.08
C ALA A 122 12.89 0.90 -8.84
N GLY A 123 14.03 0.24 -8.71
CA GLY A 123 14.98 0.48 -7.63
C GLY A 123 16.07 1.46 -8.06
N GLN A 124 16.78 2.04 -7.09
CA GLN A 124 17.81 3.04 -7.33
C GLN A 124 19.06 2.48 -8.04
N ASP A 125 19.29 1.18 -7.87
CA ASP A 125 20.47 0.50 -8.42
C ASP A 125 20.16 -0.26 -9.73
N GLY A 126 19.01 -0.04 -10.32
CA GLY A 126 18.55 -0.73 -11.52
C GLY A 126 17.99 -2.13 -11.27
N ARG A 127 17.97 -2.60 -10.02
CA ARG A 127 17.35 -3.86 -9.63
C ARG A 127 15.89 -3.66 -9.29
N PRO A 128 15.03 -4.67 -9.52
CA PRO A 128 13.63 -4.56 -9.10
C PRO A 128 13.53 -4.40 -7.59
N GLY A 129 12.78 -3.39 -7.16
CA GLY A 129 12.50 -3.16 -5.75
C GLY A 129 11.27 -3.90 -5.29
N SER A 130 11.23 -4.22 -4.00
CA SER A 130 10.08 -4.84 -3.35
C SER A 130 9.43 -3.86 -2.39
N TYR A 131 8.11 -3.86 -2.36
CA TYR A 131 7.34 -3.02 -1.45
C TYR A 131 6.31 -3.86 -0.70
N HIS A 132 6.31 -3.75 0.63
CA HIS A 132 5.35 -4.46 1.47
C HIS A 132 4.07 -3.64 1.59
N LEU A 133 2.95 -4.26 1.22
CA LEU A 133 1.61 -3.68 1.36
C LEU A 133 0.92 -4.33 2.55
N GLY A 134 0.84 -3.60 3.67
CA GLY A 134 0.09 -4.05 4.82
C GLY A 134 -1.41 -3.94 4.53
N VAL A 135 -2.17 -4.97 4.91
CA VAL A 135 -3.62 -4.99 4.74
C VAL A 135 -4.26 -5.60 5.99
N GLY A 136 -5.54 -5.27 6.20
CA GLY A 136 -6.31 -5.77 7.31
C GLY A 136 -7.74 -6.06 6.91
N GLU A 137 -8.56 -6.44 7.88
CA GLU A 137 -9.98 -6.65 7.66
C GLU A 137 -10.72 -5.32 7.48
N PRO A 138 -11.90 -5.33 6.84
CA PRO A 138 -12.59 -6.49 6.26
C PRO A 138 -12.19 -6.83 4.82
N HIS A 139 -11.48 -5.95 4.09
CA HIS A 139 -11.26 -6.14 2.65
C HIS A 139 -9.79 -6.38 2.25
N GLY A 140 -8.92 -6.70 3.22
CA GLY A 140 -7.51 -6.95 2.93
C GLY A 140 -7.28 -8.17 2.05
N ALA A 141 -7.98 -9.28 2.35
CA ALA A 141 -7.88 -10.49 1.53
C ALA A 141 -8.39 -10.26 0.11
N GLU A 142 -9.46 -9.48 -0.04
CA GLU A 142 -9.98 -9.10 -1.36
C GLU A 142 -8.95 -8.31 -2.16
N CYS A 143 -8.29 -7.35 -1.52
CA CYS A 143 -7.24 -6.56 -2.16
C CYS A 143 -6.10 -7.46 -2.65
N LEU A 144 -5.60 -8.34 -1.81
CA LEU A 144 -4.54 -9.28 -2.17
C LEU A 144 -4.93 -10.15 -3.36
N GLU A 145 -6.11 -10.74 -3.33
CA GLU A 145 -6.58 -11.60 -4.41
C GLU A 145 -6.78 -10.84 -5.72
N ALA A 146 -7.28 -9.61 -5.65
CA ALA A 146 -7.45 -8.77 -6.84
C ALA A 146 -6.09 -8.42 -7.47
N VAL A 147 -5.11 -8.06 -6.65
CA VAL A 147 -3.75 -7.77 -7.13
C VAL A 147 -3.12 -9.00 -7.75
N ARG A 148 -3.22 -10.15 -7.08
CA ARG A 148 -2.68 -11.41 -7.59
C ARG A 148 -3.31 -11.79 -8.92
N ALA A 149 -4.64 -11.69 -9.03
CA ALA A 149 -5.35 -12.00 -10.25
C ALA A 149 -4.97 -11.07 -11.41
N ALA A 150 -4.82 -9.78 -11.14
CA ALA A 150 -4.42 -8.81 -12.15
C ALA A 150 -3.00 -9.10 -12.68
N ILE A 151 -2.07 -9.46 -11.81
CA ILE A 151 -0.71 -9.82 -12.21
C ILE A 151 -0.71 -11.09 -13.04
N MET A 152 -1.46 -12.12 -12.62
CA MET A 152 -1.56 -13.36 -13.39
C MET A 152 -2.16 -13.12 -14.77
N ALA A 153 -3.21 -12.31 -14.87
CA ALA A 153 -3.84 -11.97 -16.14
C ALA A 153 -2.88 -11.23 -17.08
N ALA A 154 -2.05 -10.33 -16.52
CA ALA A 154 -1.07 -9.60 -17.32
C ALA A 154 0.03 -10.49 -17.89
N LYS A 155 0.36 -11.59 -17.20
CA LYS A 155 1.39 -12.54 -17.64
C LYS A 155 0.86 -13.62 -18.59
N ASN A 156 -0.45 -13.81 -18.61
CA ASN A 156 -1.12 -14.81 -19.44
C ASN A 156 -2.25 -14.14 -20.24
N PRO A 157 -1.90 -13.26 -21.21
CA PRO A 157 -2.92 -12.53 -21.98
C PRO A 157 -3.71 -13.42 -22.93
#